data_38f068e5eec04774e9bfdf44b2ff0fc6
#
_entry.id   38f068e5eec04774e9bfdf44b2ff0fc6
#
_cell.length_a   1.000
_cell.length_b   1.000
_cell.length_c   1.000
_cell.angle_alpha   90.00
_cell.angle_beta   90.00
_cell.angle_gamma   90.00
#
_symmetry.space_group_name_H-M   'P 1'
#
loop_
_entity.id
_entity.type
_entity.pdbx_description
1 polymer ?
#
loop_
_entity_poly.entity_id
_entity_poly.type
_entity_poly.pdbx_seq_one_letter_code
_entity_poly.pdbx_strand_id
1 'polypeptide(L)'
;VVSPAAPDLTDDLTDAELAADLAADAGKLLLQVRAEIGFDQPWTLGEAGDRQANSLLLRRLQAERPGDAVLSEEAHDDLARLKSDRVWIIDPLDGTREFSTPGRDDWAVHIALWRRSSNGQPEITDAAVALPARGNVVYRTDTVTSGAAPAGVPGTLRIAVSATRPPAVLHRIRQTLAIQPVSIGSAGAKAMAVIDGYVDAYLHAGGQWEWDSAAPAGVMLAAGMHASRLDGSPLRYNQLDPYLPDLLMCRAEVAPILLGAIADAWR
;
A
#
# COMPACT_ATOMS: atom_id res chain seq x y z
N VAL A 1 -35.71 -40.18 -15.27
CA VAL A 1 -34.67 -39.35 -15.89
C VAL A 1 -34.38 -38.23 -14.91
N VAL A 2 -33.33 -38.42 -14.11
CA VAL A 2 -32.84 -37.38 -13.18
C VAL A 2 -31.94 -36.46 -14.00
N SER A 3 -32.33 -35.19 -14.11
CA SER A 3 -31.50 -34.16 -14.73
C SER A 3 -30.25 -33.94 -13.85
N PRO A 4 -29.04 -33.89 -14.39
CA PRO A 4 -27.88 -33.57 -13.58
C PRO A 4 -28.01 -32.11 -13.13
N ALA A 5 -27.83 -31.85 -11.83
CA ALA A 5 -27.72 -30.53 -11.27
C ALA A 5 -26.53 -29.83 -11.96
N ALA A 6 -26.75 -28.59 -12.39
CA ALA A 6 -25.68 -27.76 -12.90
C ALA A 6 -24.60 -27.61 -11.79
N PRO A 7 -23.31 -27.60 -12.14
CA PRO A 7 -22.28 -27.35 -11.13
C PRO A 7 -22.46 -25.94 -10.59
N ASP A 8 -22.53 -25.84 -9.28
CA ASP A 8 -22.50 -24.58 -8.54
C ASP A 8 -21.09 -24.01 -8.67
N LEU A 9 -20.87 -23.17 -9.69
CA LEU A 9 -19.59 -22.47 -9.92
C LEU A 9 -19.58 -21.12 -9.21
N THR A 10 -19.81 -21.13 -7.90
CA THR A 10 -19.32 -20.08 -7.03
C THR A 10 -18.04 -20.61 -6.36
N ASP A 11 -16.94 -20.69 -7.11
CA ASP A 11 -15.62 -20.71 -6.49
C ASP A 11 -15.49 -19.38 -5.77
N ASP A 12 -15.70 -19.39 -4.45
CA ASP A 12 -15.47 -18.20 -3.62
C ASP A 12 -14.01 -17.78 -3.77
N LEU A 13 -13.78 -16.54 -4.22
CA LEU A 13 -12.44 -16.00 -4.35
C LEU A 13 -11.65 -16.16 -3.04
N THR A 14 -10.40 -16.55 -3.12
CA THR A 14 -9.47 -16.45 -2.00
C THR A 14 -9.37 -14.99 -1.53
N ASP A 15 -8.91 -14.76 -0.32
CA ASP A 15 -8.81 -13.37 0.18
C ASP A 15 -7.78 -12.54 -0.61
N ALA A 16 -6.71 -13.17 -1.12
CA ALA A 16 -5.76 -12.51 -2.00
C ALA A 16 -6.37 -12.16 -3.37
N GLU A 17 -7.18 -13.05 -3.94
CA GLU A 17 -7.90 -12.80 -5.19
C GLU A 17 -8.95 -11.71 -5.01
N LEU A 18 -9.69 -11.73 -3.91
CA LEU A 18 -10.66 -10.69 -3.57
C LEU A 18 -9.97 -9.33 -3.39
N ALA A 19 -8.85 -9.28 -2.67
CA ALA A 19 -8.09 -8.04 -2.51
C ALA A 19 -7.68 -7.46 -3.87
N ALA A 20 -7.21 -8.31 -4.79
CA ALA A 20 -6.79 -7.89 -6.12
C ALA A 20 -7.97 -7.41 -6.98
N ASP A 21 -9.09 -8.12 -6.94
CA ASP A 21 -10.31 -7.77 -7.69
C ASP A 21 -10.91 -6.46 -7.20
N LEU A 22 -10.98 -6.27 -5.88
CA LEU A 22 -11.41 -5.01 -5.25
C LEU A 22 -10.51 -3.83 -5.67
N ALA A 23 -9.19 -4.01 -5.61
CA ALA A 23 -8.25 -2.97 -5.98
C ALA A 23 -8.33 -2.62 -7.48
N ALA A 24 -8.50 -3.63 -8.34
CA ALA A 24 -8.66 -3.45 -9.78
C ALA A 24 -9.98 -2.72 -10.13
N ASP A 25 -11.07 -3.08 -9.48
CA ASP A 25 -12.38 -2.46 -9.74
C ASP A 25 -12.44 -1.02 -9.22
N ALA A 26 -11.91 -0.74 -8.03
CA ALA A 26 -11.75 0.62 -7.54
C ALA A 26 -10.87 1.45 -8.49
N GLY A 27 -9.77 0.88 -8.98
CA GLY A 27 -8.91 1.52 -9.96
C GLY A 27 -9.61 1.88 -11.26
N LYS A 28 -10.44 0.99 -11.82
CA LYS A 28 -11.26 1.27 -13.02
C LYS A 28 -12.26 2.40 -12.76
N LEU A 29 -12.94 2.36 -11.61
CA LEU A 29 -13.88 3.41 -11.20
C LEU A 29 -13.18 4.77 -11.10
N LEU A 30 -12.02 4.82 -10.45
CA LEU A 30 -11.25 6.06 -10.31
C LEU A 30 -10.82 6.65 -11.66
N LEU A 31 -10.41 5.81 -12.62
CA LEU A 31 -10.11 6.26 -13.98
C LEU A 31 -11.34 6.84 -14.69
N GLN A 32 -12.52 6.26 -14.49
CA GLN A 32 -13.80 6.78 -15.00
C GLN A 32 -14.13 8.14 -14.37
N VAL A 33 -14.07 8.25 -13.04
CA VAL A 33 -14.31 9.50 -12.30
C VAL A 33 -13.38 10.61 -12.80
N ARG A 34 -12.09 10.27 -13.00
CA ARG A 34 -11.08 11.21 -13.51
C ARG A 34 -11.38 11.70 -14.93
N ALA A 35 -11.89 10.81 -15.78
CA ALA A 35 -12.29 11.15 -17.15
C ALA A 35 -13.57 11.97 -17.21
N GLU A 36 -14.54 11.70 -16.34
CA GLU A 36 -15.85 12.38 -16.31
C GLU A 36 -15.77 13.79 -15.73
N ILE A 37 -15.04 13.97 -14.62
CA ILE A 37 -14.95 15.25 -13.91
C ILE A 37 -13.87 16.15 -14.53
N GLY A 38 -12.78 15.57 -15.02
CA GLY A 38 -11.63 16.33 -15.51
C GLY A 38 -10.83 17.02 -14.40
N PHE A 39 -9.92 17.93 -14.77
CA PHE A 39 -8.92 18.50 -13.85
C PHE A 39 -9.16 19.97 -13.48
N ASP A 40 -10.25 20.57 -13.96
CA ASP A 40 -10.52 22.00 -13.72
C ASP A 40 -10.81 22.32 -12.25
N GLN A 41 -11.30 21.33 -11.49
CA GLN A 41 -11.60 21.43 -10.07
C GLN A 41 -10.92 20.28 -9.30
N PRO A 42 -9.60 20.36 -9.03
CA PRO A 42 -8.83 19.26 -8.44
C PRO A 42 -9.37 18.78 -7.08
N TRP A 43 -9.88 19.69 -6.26
CA TRP A 43 -10.49 19.35 -4.97
C TRP A 43 -11.75 18.49 -5.13
N THR A 44 -12.67 18.94 -5.99
CA THR A 44 -13.91 18.18 -6.28
C THR A 44 -13.62 16.81 -6.89
N LEU A 45 -12.61 16.74 -7.75
CA LEU A 45 -12.16 15.48 -8.34
C LEU A 45 -11.64 14.53 -7.27
N GLY A 46 -10.78 15.00 -6.36
CA GLY A 46 -10.25 14.21 -5.25
C GLY A 46 -11.36 13.66 -4.37
N GLU A 47 -12.22 14.55 -3.82
CA GLU A 47 -13.35 14.13 -2.97
C GLU A 47 -14.31 13.14 -3.67
N ALA A 48 -14.52 13.28 -4.97
CA ALA A 48 -15.35 12.36 -5.72
C ALA A 48 -14.68 10.98 -5.87
N GLY A 49 -13.38 10.95 -6.11
CA GLY A 49 -12.58 9.73 -6.17
C GLY A 49 -12.63 8.97 -4.85
N ASP A 50 -12.22 9.61 -3.77
CA ASP A 50 -12.21 9.05 -2.41
C ASP A 50 -13.57 8.46 -2.04
N ARG A 51 -14.63 9.27 -2.14
CA ARG A 51 -15.98 8.86 -1.77
C ARG A 51 -16.53 7.71 -2.62
N GLN A 52 -16.34 7.75 -3.95
CA GLN A 52 -16.89 6.72 -4.84
C GLN A 52 -16.14 5.41 -4.71
N ALA A 53 -14.81 5.43 -4.64
CA ALA A 53 -13.99 4.25 -4.43
C ALA A 53 -14.28 3.61 -3.06
N ASN A 54 -14.32 4.40 -1.99
CA ASN A 54 -14.69 3.90 -0.66
C ASN A 54 -16.08 3.24 -0.66
N SER A 55 -17.07 3.88 -1.28
CA SER A 55 -18.44 3.33 -1.36
C SER A 55 -18.51 2.01 -2.13
N LEU A 56 -17.71 1.85 -3.19
CA LEU A 56 -17.59 0.60 -3.93
C LEU A 56 -17.00 -0.50 -3.03
N LEU A 57 -15.85 -0.21 -2.42
CA LEU A 57 -15.10 -1.17 -1.61
C LEU A 57 -15.90 -1.65 -0.40
N LEU A 58 -16.53 -0.74 0.35
CA LEU A 58 -17.33 -1.10 1.51
C LEU A 58 -18.54 -1.98 1.15
N ARG A 59 -19.24 -1.66 0.03
CA ARG A 59 -20.37 -2.50 -0.44
C ARG A 59 -19.93 -3.89 -0.84
N ARG A 60 -18.80 -4.00 -1.57
CA ARG A 60 -18.25 -5.28 -2.00
C ARG A 60 -17.81 -6.13 -0.79
N LEU A 61 -17.03 -5.55 0.14
CA LEU A 61 -16.60 -6.23 1.35
C LEU A 61 -17.78 -6.71 2.20
N GLN A 62 -18.81 -5.86 2.37
CA GLN A 62 -20.02 -6.26 3.10
C GLN A 62 -20.76 -7.43 2.45
N ALA A 63 -20.75 -7.52 1.12
CA ALA A 63 -21.41 -8.61 0.39
C ALA A 63 -20.60 -9.90 0.41
N GLU A 64 -19.28 -9.82 0.23
CA GLU A 64 -18.41 -10.98 0.04
C GLU A 64 -17.77 -11.49 1.33
N ARG A 65 -17.63 -10.62 2.34
CA ARG A 65 -17.05 -10.94 3.67
C ARG A 65 -17.85 -10.27 4.80
N PRO A 66 -19.14 -10.57 4.95
CA PRO A 66 -20.04 -9.87 5.88
C PRO A 66 -19.64 -10.01 7.36
N GLY A 67 -18.79 -10.97 7.70
CA GLY A 67 -18.30 -11.20 9.06
C GLY A 67 -17.00 -10.46 9.39
N ASP A 68 -16.36 -9.82 8.39
CA ASP A 68 -15.08 -9.13 8.58
C ASP A 68 -15.30 -7.66 8.95
N ALA A 69 -14.42 -7.12 9.77
CA ALA A 69 -14.40 -5.69 10.05
C ALA A 69 -13.59 -4.94 8.98
N VAL A 70 -13.79 -3.61 8.91
CA VAL A 70 -13.08 -2.74 7.98
C VAL A 70 -12.52 -1.53 8.72
N LEU A 71 -11.27 -1.18 8.42
CA LEU A 71 -10.63 0.10 8.71
C LEU A 71 -10.35 0.79 7.37
N SER A 72 -10.97 1.93 7.14
CA SER A 72 -10.80 2.72 5.91
C SER A 72 -10.43 4.16 6.24
N GLU A 73 -9.58 4.79 5.39
CA GLU A 73 -9.29 6.23 5.47
C GLU A 73 -10.58 7.07 5.43
N GLU A 74 -11.54 6.67 4.59
CA GLU A 74 -12.74 7.44 4.25
C GLU A 74 -13.98 7.02 5.06
N ALA A 75 -13.83 6.20 6.11
CA ALA A 75 -14.93 5.75 6.93
C ALA A 75 -14.71 6.05 8.41
N HIS A 76 -15.82 6.25 9.13
CA HIS A 76 -15.75 6.38 10.58
C HIS A 76 -15.30 5.07 11.22
N ASP A 77 -14.26 5.11 12.04
CA ASP A 77 -13.80 3.97 12.83
C ASP A 77 -14.56 3.88 14.15
N ASP A 78 -15.41 2.88 14.29
CA ASP A 78 -16.18 2.61 15.52
C ASP A 78 -15.41 1.76 16.55
N LEU A 79 -14.16 1.43 16.26
CA LEU A 79 -13.27 0.59 17.06
C LEU A 79 -13.75 -0.86 17.28
N ALA A 80 -14.88 -1.27 16.68
CA ALA A 80 -15.36 -2.65 16.76
C ALA A 80 -14.34 -3.63 16.16
N ARG A 81 -13.57 -3.20 15.16
CA ARG A 81 -12.48 -3.95 14.52
C ARG A 81 -11.45 -4.50 15.50
N LEU A 82 -11.23 -3.84 16.65
CA LEU A 82 -10.24 -4.28 17.66
C LEU A 82 -10.61 -5.61 18.34
N LYS A 83 -11.88 -6.02 18.22
CA LYS A 83 -12.39 -7.30 18.73
C LYS A 83 -12.49 -8.37 17.65
N SER A 84 -12.30 -7.99 16.39
CA SER A 84 -12.41 -8.88 15.22
C SER A 84 -11.10 -9.64 15.01
N ASP A 85 -11.21 -10.85 14.47
CA ASP A 85 -10.08 -11.68 14.10
C ASP A 85 -9.61 -11.41 12.65
N ARG A 86 -10.47 -10.74 11.87
CA ARG A 86 -10.25 -10.38 10.48
C ARG A 86 -10.64 -8.92 10.26
N VAL A 87 -9.70 -8.12 9.74
CA VAL A 87 -9.93 -6.69 9.47
C VAL A 87 -9.34 -6.33 8.12
N TRP A 88 -10.18 -5.84 7.23
CA TRP A 88 -9.73 -5.22 5.98
C TRP A 88 -9.28 -3.79 6.25
N ILE A 89 -8.02 -3.50 5.95
CA ILE A 89 -7.42 -2.17 6.06
C ILE A 89 -7.29 -1.64 4.64
N ILE A 90 -8.03 -0.58 4.31
CA ILE A 90 -8.15 -0.10 2.94
C ILE A 90 -7.84 1.40 2.83
N ASP A 91 -7.13 1.75 1.76
CA ASP A 91 -7.00 3.12 1.27
C ASP A 91 -7.63 3.16 -0.13
N PRO A 92 -8.81 3.78 -0.26
CA PRO A 92 -9.53 3.83 -1.53
C PRO A 92 -8.80 4.61 -2.63
N LEU A 93 -7.97 5.59 -2.24
CA LEU A 93 -7.22 6.44 -3.17
C LEU A 93 -5.97 7.03 -2.52
N ASP A 94 -4.91 6.23 -2.35
CA ASP A 94 -3.61 6.72 -1.93
C ASP A 94 -3.01 7.68 -2.97
N GLY A 95 -2.79 8.92 -2.56
CA GLY A 95 -2.30 9.97 -3.41
C GLY A 95 -3.38 10.77 -4.11
N THR A 96 -4.42 11.21 -3.40
CA THR A 96 -5.53 12.06 -3.89
C THR A 96 -5.03 13.30 -4.64
N ARG A 97 -3.90 13.89 -4.21
CA ARG A 97 -3.28 15.00 -4.90
C ARG A 97 -2.73 14.60 -6.27
N GLU A 98 -2.03 13.49 -6.36
CA GLU A 98 -1.48 12.95 -7.59
C GLU A 98 -2.63 12.54 -8.55
N PHE A 99 -3.66 11.91 -8.02
CA PHE A 99 -4.88 11.59 -8.77
C PHE A 99 -5.52 12.85 -9.37
N SER A 100 -5.57 13.95 -8.64
CA SER A 100 -6.17 15.22 -9.09
C SER A 100 -5.23 16.12 -9.93
N THR A 101 -4.01 15.62 -10.23
CA THR A 101 -3.03 16.38 -11.01
C THR A 101 -2.92 15.81 -12.42
N PRO A 102 -3.04 16.65 -13.49
CA PRO A 102 -2.86 16.19 -14.86
C PRO A 102 -1.51 15.52 -15.09
N GLY A 103 -1.50 14.41 -15.84
CA GLY A 103 -0.28 13.70 -16.21
C GLY A 103 0.40 12.90 -15.11
N ARG A 104 -0.11 12.93 -13.85
CA ARG A 104 0.41 12.06 -12.78
C ARG A 104 -0.20 10.66 -12.86
N ASP A 105 0.65 9.66 -12.63
CA ASP A 105 0.32 8.24 -12.67
C ASP A 105 0.70 7.49 -11.38
N ASP A 106 1.27 8.22 -10.40
CA ASP A 106 1.83 7.69 -9.18
C ASP A 106 0.86 7.84 -7.98
N TRP A 107 -0.33 7.30 -8.16
CA TRP A 107 -1.37 7.12 -7.15
C TRP A 107 -1.86 5.66 -7.18
N ALA A 108 -2.45 5.20 -6.07
CA ALA A 108 -2.72 3.78 -5.87
C ALA A 108 -4.07 3.52 -5.19
N VAL A 109 -4.47 2.24 -5.14
CA VAL A 109 -5.52 1.70 -4.28
C VAL A 109 -4.91 0.62 -3.41
N HIS A 110 -5.18 0.63 -2.12
CA HIS A 110 -4.65 -0.33 -1.16
C HIS A 110 -5.77 -1.17 -0.55
N ILE A 111 -5.60 -2.49 -0.60
CA ILE A 111 -6.50 -3.45 0.05
C ILE A 111 -5.63 -4.44 0.83
N ALA A 112 -5.78 -4.54 2.14
CA ALA A 112 -5.06 -5.47 2.98
C ALA A 112 -5.98 -6.18 3.94
N LEU A 113 -5.78 -7.47 4.16
CA LEU A 113 -6.42 -8.25 5.21
C LEU A 113 -5.44 -8.48 6.36
N TRP A 114 -5.73 -7.90 7.48
CA TRP A 114 -5.10 -8.22 8.75
C TRP A 114 -5.82 -9.37 9.43
N ARG A 115 -5.06 -10.33 9.96
CA ARG A 115 -5.61 -11.43 10.75
C ARG A 115 -4.97 -11.51 12.12
N ARG A 116 -5.78 -11.83 13.11
CA ARG A 116 -5.27 -12.24 14.42
C ARG A 116 -4.77 -13.68 14.30
N SER A 117 -3.46 -13.85 14.42
CA SER A 117 -2.87 -15.18 14.30
C SER A 117 -3.10 -16.03 15.57
N SER A 118 -3.23 -17.33 15.40
CA SER A 118 -3.35 -18.31 16.50
C SER A 118 -2.09 -18.40 17.38
N ASN A 119 -0.92 -17.98 16.87
CA ASN A 119 0.33 -17.89 17.63
C ASN A 119 0.52 -16.52 18.30
N GLY A 120 -0.50 -15.64 18.24
CA GLY A 120 -0.49 -14.32 18.85
C GLY A 120 0.32 -13.25 18.11
N GLN A 121 0.82 -13.57 16.91
CA GLN A 121 1.49 -12.59 16.05
C GLN A 121 0.52 -12.16 14.93
N PRO A 122 -0.19 -11.02 15.11
CA PRO A 122 -1.08 -10.52 14.08
C PRO A 122 -0.29 -10.04 12.86
N GLU A 123 -0.77 -10.33 11.67
CA GLU A 123 -0.08 -10.06 10.41
C GLU A 123 -1.02 -9.67 9.28
N ILE A 124 -0.49 -9.03 8.26
CA ILE A 124 -1.14 -8.87 6.96
C ILE A 124 -0.94 -10.18 6.20
N THR A 125 -2.03 -10.92 5.99
CA THR A 125 -1.98 -12.23 5.33
C THR A 125 -2.20 -12.14 3.83
N ASP A 126 -3.09 -11.26 3.41
CA ASP A 126 -3.49 -11.06 2.02
C ASP A 126 -3.52 -9.57 1.71
N ALA A 127 -2.97 -9.18 0.60
CA ALA A 127 -2.99 -7.77 0.21
C ALA A 127 -2.84 -7.60 -1.30
N ALA A 128 -3.36 -6.45 -1.77
CA ALA A 128 -3.17 -5.98 -3.13
C ALA A 128 -2.94 -4.47 -3.16
N VAL A 129 -2.06 -4.04 -4.05
CA VAL A 129 -1.83 -2.64 -4.42
C VAL A 129 -2.08 -2.51 -5.92
N ALA A 130 -3.05 -1.69 -6.31
CA ALA A 130 -3.25 -1.34 -7.71
C ALA A 130 -2.61 0.00 -8.05
N LEU A 131 -2.05 0.10 -9.26
CA LEU A 131 -1.58 1.34 -9.88
C LEU A 131 -2.45 1.62 -11.12
N PRO A 132 -3.63 2.25 -10.94
CA PRO A 132 -4.63 2.31 -12.00
C PRO A 132 -4.15 3.08 -13.25
N ALA A 133 -3.44 4.20 -13.07
CA ALA A 133 -2.94 5.02 -14.18
C ALA A 133 -1.74 4.37 -14.93
N ARG A 134 -1.19 3.27 -14.42
CA ARG A 134 -0.15 2.46 -15.05
C ARG A 134 -0.72 1.18 -15.66
N GLY A 135 -1.85 1.28 -16.36
CA GLY A 135 -2.51 0.13 -16.98
C GLY A 135 -3.26 -0.76 -16.00
N ASN A 136 -3.63 -0.23 -14.84
CA ASN A 136 -4.30 -0.94 -13.75
C ASN A 136 -3.53 -2.21 -13.31
N VAL A 137 -2.21 -2.09 -13.25
CA VAL A 137 -1.35 -3.17 -12.74
C VAL A 137 -1.67 -3.39 -11.26
N VAL A 138 -1.84 -4.66 -10.89
CA VAL A 138 -2.13 -5.07 -9.50
C VAL A 138 -1.01 -5.98 -9.00
N TYR A 139 -0.40 -5.59 -7.89
CA TYR A 139 0.55 -6.39 -7.13
C TYR A 139 -0.20 -7.07 -5.99
N ARG A 140 -0.08 -8.38 -5.86
CA ARG A 140 -0.80 -9.17 -4.85
C ARG A 140 0.10 -10.17 -4.16
N THR A 141 -0.17 -10.46 -2.89
CA THR A 141 0.69 -11.24 -2.00
C THR A 141 0.99 -12.66 -2.49
N ASP A 142 0.04 -13.32 -3.16
CA ASP A 142 0.17 -14.72 -3.60
C ASP A 142 0.87 -14.90 -4.95
N THR A 143 1.10 -13.81 -5.70
CA THR A 143 1.70 -13.88 -7.06
C THR A 143 2.90 -12.95 -7.24
N VAL A 144 3.12 -12.00 -6.32
CA VAL A 144 4.20 -11.02 -6.47
C VAL A 144 5.58 -11.68 -6.44
N THR A 145 6.45 -11.21 -7.31
CA THR A 145 7.88 -11.53 -7.32
C THR A 145 8.68 -10.25 -7.41
N SER A 146 9.85 -10.24 -6.78
CA SER A 146 10.76 -9.08 -6.87
C SER A 146 11.38 -8.97 -8.25
N GLY A 147 11.42 -7.74 -8.77
CA GLY A 147 12.18 -7.40 -9.97
C GLY A 147 13.69 -7.44 -9.75
N ALA A 148 14.45 -7.26 -10.82
CA ALA A 148 15.90 -7.14 -10.76
C ALA A 148 16.30 -5.89 -9.95
N ALA A 149 17.55 -5.88 -9.45
CA ALA A 149 18.14 -4.69 -8.84
C ALA A 149 18.10 -3.50 -9.80
N PRO A 150 17.88 -2.28 -9.29
CA PRO A 150 17.85 -1.10 -10.14
C PRO A 150 19.16 -0.95 -10.95
N ALA A 151 19.03 -0.64 -12.22
CA ALA A 151 20.18 -0.19 -13.00
C ALA A 151 20.52 1.25 -12.58
N GLY A 152 21.68 1.46 -12.00
CA GLY A 152 22.10 2.76 -11.49
C GLY A 152 23.62 2.87 -11.39
N VAL A 153 24.08 3.99 -10.81
CA VAL A 153 25.52 4.18 -10.53
C VAL A 153 25.92 3.20 -9.43
N PRO A 154 26.92 2.33 -9.66
CA PRO A 154 27.37 1.39 -8.64
C PRO A 154 27.70 2.08 -7.31
N GLY A 155 27.21 1.52 -6.21
CA GLY A 155 27.41 2.07 -4.86
C GLY A 155 26.48 3.23 -4.48
N THR A 156 25.59 3.69 -5.37
CA THR A 156 24.59 4.73 -5.07
C THR A 156 23.20 4.12 -4.89
N LEU A 157 22.58 4.36 -3.73
CA LEU A 157 21.23 3.90 -3.43
C LEU A 157 20.19 4.91 -3.95
N ARG A 158 19.22 4.43 -4.73
CA ARG A 158 18.06 5.22 -5.16
C ARG A 158 16.95 5.04 -4.14
N ILE A 159 16.54 6.14 -3.48
CA ILE A 159 15.56 6.10 -2.41
C ILE A 159 14.32 6.91 -2.79
N ALA A 160 13.17 6.24 -2.88
CA ALA A 160 11.89 6.90 -3.06
C ALA A 160 11.51 7.69 -1.81
N VAL A 161 11.14 8.94 -2.00
CA VAL A 161 10.71 9.87 -0.93
C VAL A 161 9.57 10.74 -1.41
N SER A 162 8.83 11.33 -0.47
CA SER A 162 7.83 12.35 -0.81
C SER A 162 8.51 13.61 -1.38
N ALA A 163 7.97 14.12 -2.46
CA ALA A 163 8.43 15.38 -3.06
C ALA A 163 8.22 16.59 -2.14
N THR A 164 7.16 16.55 -1.32
CA THR A 164 6.75 17.67 -0.45
C THR A 164 7.22 17.56 0.98
N ARG A 165 7.48 16.34 1.45
CA ARG A 165 7.88 16.03 2.82
C ARG A 165 9.03 15.01 2.85
N PRO A 166 10.21 15.34 2.28
CA PRO A 166 11.34 14.42 2.36
C PRO A 166 11.75 14.22 3.82
N PRO A 167 12.06 12.98 4.24
CA PRO A 167 12.43 12.70 5.63
C PRO A 167 13.68 13.45 6.06
N ALA A 168 13.66 14.10 7.23
CA ALA A 168 14.81 14.83 7.75
C ALA A 168 16.07 13.94 7.93
N VAL A 169 15.85 12.67 8.32
CA VAL A 169 16.93 11.68 8.48
C VAL A 169 17.68 11.45 7.17
N LEU A 170 17.05 11.63 6.02
CA LEU A 170 17.69 11.48 4.71
C LEU A 170 18.90 12.41 4.56
N HIS A 171 18.81 13.64 5.06
CA HIS A 171 19.93 14.59 5.02
C HIS A 171 21.15 14.07 5.79
N ARG A 172 20.93 13.42 6.93
CA ARG A 172 22.00 12.88 7.77
C ARG A 172 22.64 11.65 7.15
N ILE A 173 21.85 10.67 6.70
CA ILE A 173 22.39 9.44 6.11
C ILE A 173 23.13 9.69 4.78
N ARG A 174 22.82 10.77 4.06
CA ARG A 174 23.56 11.19 2.85
C ARG A 174 24.98 11.67 3.15
N GLN A 175 25.35 11.89 4.38
CA GLN A 175 26.74 12.23 4.77
C GLN A 175 27.64 10.98 4.75
N THR A 176 27.06 9.79 4.91
CA THR A 176 27.78 8.52 4.99
C THR A 176 27.49 7.57 3.82
N LEU A 177 26.35 7.73 3.16
CA LEU A 177 25.93 6.91 2.03
C LEU A 177 25.71 7.76 0.78
N ALA A 178 26.15 7.24 -0.36
CA ALA A 178 25.78 7.83 -1.65
C ALA A 178 24.32 7.53 -1.94
N ILE A 179 23.46 8.55 -1.89
CA ILE A 179 22.01 8.43 -2.06
C ILE A 179 21.52 9.38 -3.14
N GLN A 180 20.76 8.84 -4.08
CA GLN A 180 19.96 9.58 -5.05
C GLN A 180 18.47 9.55 -4.63
N PRO A 181 17.90 10.67 -4.14
CA PRO A 181 16.47 10.73 -3.87
C PRO A 181 15.67 10.68 -5.18
N VAL A 182 14.56 9.93 -5.17
CA VAL A 182 13.61 9.83 -6.27
C VAL A 182 12.24 10.24 -5.75
N SER A 183 11.69 11.33 -6.28
CA SER A 183 10.37 11.81 -5.90
C SER A 183 9.28 10.99 -6.56
N ILE A 184 8.46 10.32 -5.74
CA ILE A 184 7.28 9.56 -6.16
C ILE A 184 6.12 9.98 -5.23
N GLY A 185 4.89 9.97 -5.73
CA GLY A 185 3.71 10.46 -5.04
C GLY A 185 3.26 9.56 -3.89
N SER A 186 2.32 8.69 -4.16
CA SER A 186 1.65 7.82 -3.18
C SER A 186 2.60 6.85 -2.46
N ALA A 187 2.18 6.34 -1.29
CA ALA A 187 2.94 5.34 -0.55
C ALA A 187 3.02 4.02 -1.33
N GLY A 188 1.89 3.59 -1.93
CA GLY A 188 1.85 2.40 -2.78
C GLY A 188 2.75 2.50 -3.99
N ALA A 189 2.71 3.62 -4.72
CA ALA A 189 3.58 3.81 -5.88
C ALA A 189 5.07 3.79 -5.52
N LYS A 190 5.45 4.31 -4.32
CA LYS A 190 6.84 4.23 -3.82
C LYS A 190 7.25 2.81 -3.49
N ALA A 191 6.40 2.06 -2.81
CA ALA A 191 6.68 0.67 -2.45
C ALA A 191 6.75 -0.24 -3.69
N MET A 192 5.81 -0.10 -4.62
CA MET A 192 5.82 -0.90 -5.85
C MET A 192 7.03 -0.57 -6.74
N ALA A 193 7.52 0.68 -6.72
CA ALA A 193 8.76 1.05 -7.41
C ALA A 193 10.00 0.33 -6.87
N VAL A 194 9.99 -0.10 -5.59
CA VAL A 194 11.04 -0.99 -5.05
C VAL A 194 10.90 -2.39 -5.60
N ILE A 195 9.69 -2.93 -5.67
CA ILE A 195 9.41 -4.27 -6.24
C ILE A 195 9.84 -4.34 -7.70
N ASP A 196 9.53 -3.30 -8.48
CA ASP A 196 9.87 -3.22 -9.90
C ASP A 196 11.39 -2.99 -10.16
N GLY A 197 12.17 -2.77 -9.10
CA GLY A 197 13.59 -2.46 -9.23
C GLY A 197 13.85 -1.06 -9.78
N TYR A 198 12.89 -0.16 -9.72
CA TYR A 198 13.10 1.24 -10.12
C TYR A 198 13.87 2.03 -9.07
N VAL A 199 13.70 1.72 -7.78
CA VAL A 199 14.45 2.25 -6.64
C VAL A 199 14.88 1.12 -5.71
N ASP A 200 15.85 1.38 -4.82
CA ASP A 200 16.35 0.40 -3.84
C ASP A 200 15.55 0.41 -2.55
N ALA A 201 14.97 1.54 -2.19
CA ALA A 201 14.23 1.73 -0.96
C ALA A 201 13.15 2.81 -1.08
N TYR A 202 12.13 2.69 -0.23
CA TYR A 202 11.20 3.73 0.14
C TYR A 202 11.39 4.06 1.61
N LEU A 203 11.67 5.34 1.92
CA LEU A 203 11.89 5.85 3.27
C LEU A 203 10.89 6.94 3.57
N HIS A 204 10.16 6.77 4.68
CA HIS A 204 9.18 7.73 5.16
C HIS A 204 9.43 8.06 6.65
N ALA A 205 9.29 9.34 7.00
CA ALA A 205 9.22 9.82 8.38
C ALA A 205 8.38 11.11 8.39
N GLY A 206 7.67 11.32 9.48
CA GLY A 206 6.78 12.46 9.63
C GLY A 206 5.30 12.10 9.66
N GLY A 207 5.02 10.82 9.80
CA GLY A 207 3.69 10.28 10.04
C GLY A 207 2.89 9.94 8.78
N GLN A 208 2.20 8.85 8.87
CA GLN A 208 1.20 8.35 7.96
C GLN A 208 0.24 7.45 8.76
N TRP A 209 -0.71 6.82 8.10
CA TRP A 209 -1.69 5.97 8.74
C TRP A 209 -1.50 4.49 8.34
N GLU A 210 -2.16 3.58 9.06
CA GLU A 210 -2.05 2.15 8.75
C GLU A 210 -2.47 1.83 7.30
N TRP A 211 -3.49 2.48 6.78
CA TRP A 211 -3.98 2.26 5.41
C TRP A 211 -2.99 2.70 4.33
N ASP A 212 -2.12 3.69 4.59
CA ASP A 212 -1.04 4.07 3.66
C ASP A 212 -0.03 2.94 3.44
N SER A 213 0.13 2.02 4.40
CA SER A 213 1.25 1.07 4.39
C SER A 213 0.89 -0.41 4.56
N ALA A 214 -0.32 -0.76 5.03
CA ALA A 214 -0.67 -2.15 5.30
C ALA A 214 -0.58 -3.03 4.04
N ALA A 215 -1.22 -2.62 2.95
CA ALA A 215 -1.14 -3.35 1.70
C ALA A 215 0.26 -3.30 1.07
N PRO A 216 0.92 -2.13 0.95
CA PRO A 216 2.31 -2.07 0.49
C PRO A 216 3.27 -2.97 1.27
N ALA A 217 3.19 -2.98 2.62
CA ALA A 217 4.06 -3.83 3.44
C ALA A 217 3.78 -5.32 3.24
N GLY A 218 2.50 -5.72 3.18
CA GLY A 218 2.12 -7.11 2.91
C GLY A 218 2.69 -7.61 1.59
N VAL A 219 2.52 -6.83 0.52
CA VAL A 219 3.04 -7.17 -0.82
C VAL A 219 4.57 -7.18 -0.85
N MET A 220 5.25 -6.22 -0.18
CA MET A 220 6.71 -6.19 -0.07
C MET A 220 7.28 -7.42 0.62
N LEU A 221 6.70 -7.81 1.77
CA LEU A 221 7.13 -8.98 2.52
C LEU A 221 6.90 -10.28 1.75
N ALA A 222 5.77 -10.40 1.05
CA ALA A 222 5.47 -11.53 0.18
C ALA A 222 6.46 -11.65 -1.00
N ALA A 223 6.97 -10.52 -1.49
CA ALA A 223 8.04 -10.48 -2.50
C ALA A 223 9.45 -10.79 -1.94
N GLY A 224 9.57 -11.14 -0.66
CA GLY A 224 10.86 -11.41 -0.02
C GLY A 224 11.69 -10.15 0.28
N MET A 225 11.05 -8.99 0.29
CA MET A 225 11.68 -7.72 0.61
C MET A 225 11.54 -7.37 2.09
N HIS A 226 12.12 -6.25 2.51
CA HIS A 226 12.10 -5.78 3.89
C HIS A 226 11.06 -4.68 4.09
N ALA A 227 10.29 -4.76 5.19
CA ALA A 227 9.42 -3.71 5.68
C ALA A 227 9.49 -3.61 7.21
N SER A 228 9.83 -2.44 7.73
CA SER A 228 9.95 -2.19 9.17
C SER A 228 9.74 -0.71 9.50
N ARG A 229 9.73 -0.40 10.80
CA ARG A 229 9.97 0.94 11.33
C ARG A 229 11.42 1.35 11.05
N LEU A 230 11.74 2.64 11.18
CA LEU A 230 13.12 3.13 11.01
C LEU A 230 14.10 2.66 12.10
N ASP A 231 13.59 2.20 13.24
CA ASP A 231 14.38 1.58 14.31
C ASP A 231 14.58 0.06 14.10
N GLY A 232 14.05 -0.50 13.00
CA GLY A 232 14.09 -1.91 12.69
C GLY A 232 12.99 -2.74 13.34
N SER A 233 12.14 -2.16 14.18
CA SER A 233 11.00 -2.88 14.77
C SER A 233 9.94 -3.20 13.73
N PRO A 234 9.15 -4.28 13.94
CA PRO A 234 8.08 -4.65 13.00
C PRO A 234 7.01 -3.57 12.89
N LEU A 235 6.47 -3.40 11.68
CA LEU A 235 5.22 -2.66 11.47
C LEU A 235 4.07 -3.42 12.15
N ARG A 236 3.21 -2.69 12.85
CA ARG A 236 2.04 -3.27 13.53
C ARG A 236 0.78 -2.59 13.05
N TYR A 237 -0.24 -3.38 12.80
CA TYR A 237 -1.51 -2.96 12.21
C TYR A 237 -2.69 -3.33 13.11
N ASN A 238 -3.84 -2.74 12.84
CA ASN A 238 -5.07 -2.84 13.63
C ASN A 238 -4.86 -2.36 15.07
N GLN A 239 -4.15 -1.25 15.24
CA GLN A 239 -3.92 -0.61 16.54
C GLN A 239 -5.08 0.32 16.92
N LEU A 240 -5.21 0.63 18.21
CA LEU A 240 -6.21 1.60 18.71
C LEU A 240 -6.06 2.96 18.04
N ASP A 241 -4.82 3.44 17.94
CA ASP A 241 -4.45 4.62 17.16
C ASP A 241 -3.79 4.11 15.86
N PRO A 242 -4.43 4.29 14.71
CA PRO A 242 -3.88 3.83 13.43
C PRO A 242 -2.71 4.68 12.92
N TYR A 243 -2.17 5.59 13.69
CA TYR A 243 -1.03 6.42 13.32
C TYR A 243 0.27 5.64 13.27
N LEU A 244 0.99 5.74 12.15
CA LEU A 244 2.29 5.13 11.92
C LEU A 244 3.34 6.22 11.68
N PRO A 245 4.30 6.45 12.60
CA PRO A 245 5.18 7.62 12.53
C PRO A 245 6.25 7.55 11.44
N ASP A 246 6.68 6.37 11.03
CA ASP A 246 7.76 6.18 10.06
C ASP A 246 7.75 4.76 9.48
N LEU A 247 8.45 4.56 8.37
CA LEU A 247 8.73 3.23 7.82
C LEU A 247 9.96 3.22 6.90
N LEU A 248 10.51 2.03 6.74
CA LEU A 248 11.48 1.65 5.73
C LEU A 248 10.96 0.43 4.98
N MET A 249 10.78 0.55 3.67
CA MET A 249 10.55 -0.57 2.77
C MET A 249 11.69 -0.62 1.77
N CYS A 250 12.38 -1.74 1.63
CA CYS A 250 13.54 -1.82 0.76
C CYS A 250 13.85 -3.26 0.34
N ARG A 251 14.77 -3.38 -0.59
CA ARG A 251 15.37 -4.66 -0.93
C ARG A 251 16.02 -5.26 0.31
N ALA A 252 15.90 -6.58 0.50
CA ALA A 252 16.36 -7.25 1.73
C ALA A 252 17.85 -7.01 2.04
N GLU A 253 18.70 -7.04 1.00
CA GLU A 253 20.15 -6.81 1.15
C GLU A 253 20.52 -5.36 1.49
N VAL A 254 19.62 -4.40 1.26
CA VAL A 254 19.83 -2.98 1.54
C VAL A 254 19.43 -2.64 2.98
N ALA A 255 18.54 -3.41 3.59
CA ALA A 255 18.00 -3.12 4.93
C ALA A 255 19.08 -2.96 6.01
N PRO A 256 20.07 -3.85 6.17
CA PRO A 256 21.11 -3.68 7.21
C PRO A 256 21.92 -2.39 7.03
N ILE A 257 22.18 -2.00 5.78
CA ILE A 257 22.93 -0.78 5.45
C ILE A 257 22.15 0.46 5.85
N LEU A 258 20.88 0.54 5.47
CA LEU A 258 20.05 1.71 5.77
C LEU A 258 19.72 1.80 7.25
N LEU A 259 19.32 0.71 7.90
CA LEU A 259 19.03 0.69 9.34
C LEU A 259 20.26 1.08 10.18
N GLY A 260 21.45 0.60 9.80
CA GLY A 260 22.71 1.00 10.44
C GLY A 260 22.97 2.50 10.32
N ALA A 261 22.87 3.05 9.10
CA ALA A 261 23.08 4.47 8.87
C ALA A 261 22.03 5.36 9.57
N ILE A 262 20.77 4.90 9.64
CA ILE A 262 19.70 5.61 10.37
C ILE A 262 19.98 5.61 11.87
N ALA A 263 20.37 4.47 12.44
CA ALA A 263 20.72 4.37 13.86
C ALA A 263 21.90 5.28 14.22
N ASP A 264 22.91 5.38 13.36
CA ASP A 264 24.06 6.27 13.56
C ASP A 264 23.65 7.76 13.45
N ALA A 265 22.73 8.07 12.57
CA ALA A 265 22.22 9.42 12.39
C ALA A 265 21.39 9.93 13.59
N TRP A 266 20.90 9.04 14.46
CA TRP A 266 20.13 9.40 15.66
C TRP A 266 20.96 9.48 16.95
N ARG A 267 22.24 9.08 16.90
CA ARG A 267 23.23 9.28 17.98
C ARG A 267 23.79 10.68 17.97
#